data_b7285436c591d0a63797e946cfd8f2d9
#
_entry.id   b7285436c591d0a63797e946cfd8f2d9
#
_cell.length_a   1.000
_cell.length_b   1.000
_cell.length_c   1.000
_cell.angle_alpha   90.00
_cell.angle_beta   90.00
_cell.angle_gamma   90.00
#
_symmetry.space_group_name_H-M   'P 1'
#
loop_
_entity.id
_entity.type
_entity.pdbx_description
1 polymer ?
#
loop_
_entity_poly.entity_id
_entity_poly.type
_entity_poly.pdbx_seq_one_letter_code
_entity_poly.pdbx_strand_id
1 'polypeptide(L)'
;MLRLASVFALLALTAQQPRTPDWTTAEAETLQHFQALMRIDTSDPPGREREAVDYLKKVLEAEGIPTQEFALEAHRPSLVARLKGNGTRRPLLLMAHTDTVNVYPERWTFPPFSATIDGGYVYGRGAVDDKDNVATSLMVMLLLKRLNVPLDRDVIFLAESGEEGSTRIGIQFMVDQHLSSIEAEYCLAEGGNVTRSGGVARFAQVQTLEKRPYAIELVARGPAGHGSIPLETSAVTHLAQAVAAVTKWQPEIRLNETTSAFFKRLAEISEPVAAERYRAVADPAKVAAADEYFRRFEPRMAAMLRTTLAPNIVAGGNRINVIPSEAIATLDTRLLPDEDITTFVEQVRAVVNDPAVEVRLGKRDTRPGGVEARIDSEVFKAIESATRAHYNAPTLPSMSTGATDMAYLRAKGIQCYGIGPALDIEDGPKGFGAHSDQERILISELHRFMRMYWDVVVSVAAGR
;
A
#
# COMPACT_ATOMS: atom_id res chain seq x y z
N MET A 1 21.18 70.50 -28.97
CA MET A 1 20.88 69.75 -27.76
C MET A 1 19.72 68.80 -28.09
N LEU A 2 20.03 67.56 -28.49
CA LEU A 2 19.05 66.49 -28.74
C LEU A 2 18.89 65.69 -27.43
N ARG A 3 17.67 65.64 -26.91
CA ARG A 3 17.33 64.74 -25.79
C ARG A 3 16.88 63.38 -26.37
N LEU A 4 17.67 62.34 -26.13
CA LEU A 4 17.23 60.94 -26.33
C LEU A 4 16.28 60.57 -25.20
N ALA A 5 15.06 60.21 -25.56
CA ALA A 5 14.10 59.57 -24.66
C ALA A 5 14.28 58.03 -24.78
N SER A 6 14.80 57.40 -23.75
CA SER A 6 14.87 55.95 -23.64
C SER A 6 13.50 55.40 -23.23
N VAL A 7 12.86 54.67 -24.11
CA VAL A 7 11.61 53.91 -23.82
C VAL A 7 12.01 52.58 -23.22
N PHE A 8 11.80 52.42 -21.90
CA PHE A 8 11.86 51.12 -21.24
C PHE A 8 10.55 50.38 -21.50
N ALA A 9 10.58 49.37 -22.36
CA ALA A 9 9.48 48.43 -22.49
C ALA A 9 9.51 47.44 -21.32
N LEU A 10 8.61 47.62 -20.34
CA LEU A 10 8.33 46.60 -19.34
C LEU A 10 7.62 45.43 -20.02
N LEU A 11 8.31 44.32 -20.26
CA LEU A 11 7.70 43.05 -20.56
C LEU A 11 7.01 42.54 -19.26
N ALA A 12 5.72 42.76 -19.15
CA ALA A 12 4.89 42.10 -18.15
C ALA A 12 4.84 40.59 -18.48
N LEU A 13 5.59 39.79 -17.77
CA LEU A 13 5.34 38.32 -17.73
C LEU A 13 3.97 38.13 -17.10
N THR A 14 2.94 38.01 -17.93
CA THR A 14 1.65 37.48 -17.45
C THR A 14 1.85 36.03 -17.09
N ALA A 15 1.89 35.72 -15.77
CA ALA A 15 1.77 34.36 -15.30
C ALA A 15 0.47 33.74 -15.88
N GLN A 16 0.61 32.87 -16.85
CA GLN A 16 -0.53 32.21 -17.47
C GLN A 16 -1.09 31.26 -16.43
N GLN A 17 -2.32 31.52 -15.97
CA GLN A 17 -2.97 30.55 -15.04
C GLN A 17 -2.99 29.18 -15.70
N PRO A 18 -2.68 28.10 -14.96
CA PRO A 18 -2.70 26.75 -15.51
C PRO A 18 -4.09 26.48 -16.09
N ARG A 19 -4.13 26.01 -17.33
CA ARG A 19 -5.37 25.64 -18.01
C ARG A 19 -6.00 24.49 -17.22
N THR A 20 -7.28 24.62 -16.86
CA THR A 20 -8.04 23.55 -16.22
C THR A 20 -8.23 22.41 -17.23
N PRO A 21 -8.04 21.14 -16.84
CA PRO A 21 -8.31 19.99 -17.69
C PRO A 21 -9.76 19.98 -18.19
N ASP A 22 -9.98 19.55 -19.44
CA ASP A 22 -11.31 19.10 -19.88
C ASP A 22 -11.59 17.75 -19.21
N TRP A 23 -12.31 17.83 -18.09
CA TRP A 23 -12.58 16.64 -17.27
C TRP A 23 -13.38 15.57 -18.01
N THR A 24 -14.28 15.95 -18.93
CA THR A 24 -15.06 14.97 -19.69
C THR A 24 -14.17 14.11 -20.57
N THR A 25 -13.23 14.75 -21.27
CA THR A 25 -12.25 14.05 -22.09
C THR A 25 -11.26 13.26 -21.22
N ALA A 26 -10.73 13.85 -20.16
CA ALA A 26 -9.77 13.21 -19.26
C ALA A 26 -10.33 11.97 -18.57
N GLU A 27 -11.57 12.00 -18.10
CA GLU A 27 -12.25 10.87 -17.48
C GLU A 27 -12.47 9.71 -18.45
N ALA A 28 -12.93 10.02 -19.67
CA ALA A 28 -13.12 9.01 -20.71
C ALA A 28 -11.79 8.33 -21.08
N GLU A 29 -10.71 9.10 -21.20
CA GLU A 29 -9.38 8.60 -21.50
C GLU A 29 -8.79 7.81 -20.31
N THR A 30 -8.99 8.26 -19.07
CA THR A 30 -8.61 7.50 -17.87
C THR A 30 -9.25 6.11 -17.86
N LEU A 31 -10.56 6.04 -18.10
CA LEU A 31 -11.28 4.77 -18.18
C LEU A 31 -10.74 3.89 -19.32
N GLN A 32 -10.42 4.46 -20.48
CA GLN A 32 -9.84 3.73 -21.61
C GLN A 32 -8.47 3.14 -21.24
N HIS A 33 -7.56 3.92 -20.64
CA HIS A 33 -6.25 3.44 -20.20
C HIS A 33 -6.39 2.39 -19.11
N PHE A 34 -7.26 2.60 -18.14
CA PHE A 34 -7.53 1.66 -17.07
C PHE A 34 -8.01 0.31 -17.63
N GLN A 35 -9.02 0.31 -18.52
CA GLN A 35 -9.49 -0.93 -19.14
C GLN A 35 -8.42 -1.61 -20.01
N ALA A 36 -7.56 -0.84 -20.68
CA ALA A 36 -6.46 -1.41 -21.47
C ALA A 36 -5.47 -2.15 -20.57
N LEU A 37 -5.08 -1.55 -19.45
CA LEU A 37 -4.19 -2.15 -18.45
C LEU A 37 -4.85 -3.38 -17.79
N MET A 38 -6.14 -3.29 -17.46
CA MET A 38 -6.90 -4.39 -16.85
C MET A 38 -6.97 -5.65 -17.75
N ARG A 39 -6.93 -5.47 -19.08
CA ARG A 39 -6.95 -6.59 -20.06
C ARG A 39 -5.60 -7.29 -20.20
N ILE A 40 -4.54 -6.76 -19.64
CA ILE A 40 -3.21 -7.39 -19.63
C ILE A 40 -3.10 -8.25 -18.38
N ASP A 41 -2.91 -9.55 -18.56
CA ASP A 41 -2.65 -10.50 -17.47
C ASP A 41 -1.19 -10.35 -17.01
N THR A 42 -1.01 -9.72 -15.85
CA THR A 42 0.28 -9.51 -15.19
C THR A 42 0.37 -10.27 -13.86
N SER A 43 -0.36 -11.39 -13.75
CA SER A 43 -0.35 -12.23 -12.53
C SER A 43 1.06 -12.71 -12.17
N ASP A 44 1.42 -12.61 -10.91
CA ASP A 44 2.67 -13.11 -10.35
C ASP A 44 2.41 -14.29 -9.39
N PRO A 45 2.99 -15.45 -9.58
CA PRO A 45 3.79 -15.87 -10.74
C PRO A 45 2.96 -16.13 -12.02
N PRO A 46 3.53 -16.08 -13.25
CA PRO A 46 4.97 -15.90 -13.52
C PRO A 46 5.45 -14.45 -13.59
N GLY A 47 4.54 -13.45 -13.57
CA GLY A 47 4.80 -12.04 -13.87
C GLY A 47 4.98 -11.78 -15.37
N ARG A 48 4.22 -10.84 -15.94
CA ARG A 48 4.26 -10.48 -17.36
C ARG A 48 4.14 -8.98 -17.55
N GLU A 49 4.82 -8.24 -16.71
CA GLU A 49 4.74 -6.78 -16.67
C GLU A 49 5.22 -6.12 -17.97
N ARG A 50 6.01 -6.85 -18.79
CA ARG A 50 6.48 -6.38 -20.10
C ARG A 50 5.36 -5.79 -20.97
N GLU A 51 4.22 -6.48 -21.07
CA GLU A 51 3.11 -6.03 -21.92
C GLU A 51 2.47 -4.73 -21.38
N ALA A 52 2.35 -4.59 -20.05
CA ALA A 52 1.86 -3.37 -19.40
C ALA A 52 2.84 -2.20 -19.59
N VAL A 53 4.13 -2.46 -19.43
CA VAL A 53 5.19 -1.47 -19.62
C VAL A 53 5.28 -1.03 -21.08
N ASP A 54 5.19 -1.92 -22.04
CA ASP A 54 5.19 -1.58 -23.48
C ASP A 54 3.98 -0.70 -23.83
N TYR A 55 2.80 -0.98 -23.24
CA TYR A 55 1.63 -0.13 -23.38
C TYR A 55 1.87 1.27 -22.83
N LEU A 56 2.32 1.39 -21.58
CA LEU A 56 2.58 2.66 -20.91
C LEU A 56 3.64 3.49 -21.65
N LYS A 57 4.74 2.84 -22.05
CA LYS A 57 5.82 3.46 -22.83
C LYS A 57 5.29 4.05 -24.13
N LYS A 58 4.52 3.28 -24.88
CA LYS A 58 3.93 3.73 -26.15
C LYS A 58 3.07 4.98 -25.95
N VAL A 59 2.23 5.02 -24.90
CA VAL A 59 1.36 6.16 -24.61
C VAL A 59 2.18 7.39 -24.22
N LEU A 60 3.12 7.24 -23.29
CA LEU A 60 3.97 8.35 -22.80
C LEU A 60 4.85 8.94 -23.90
N GLU A 61 5.51 8.09 -24.69
CA GLU A 61 6.40 8.53 -25.76
C GLU A 61 5.65 9.21 -26.93
N ALA A 62 4.42 8.78 -27.20
CA ALA A 62 3.55 9.47 -28.18
C ALA A 62 3.23 10.91 -27.78
N GLU A 63 3.23 11.23 -26.49
CA GLU A 63 3.07 12.60 -25.96
C GLU A 63 4.43 13.32 -25.77
N GLY A 64 5.52 12.71 -26.20
CA GLY A 64 6.87 13.28 -26.04
C GLY A 64 7.34 13.33 -24.57
N ILE A 65 6.87 12.42 -23.73
CA ILE A 65 7.36 12.22 -22.38
C ILE A 65 8.45 11.12 -22.43
N PRO A 66 9.72 11.43 -22.09
CA PRO A 66 10.80 10.45 -22.17
C PRO A 66 10.61 9.36 -21.12
N THR A 67 10.93 8.12 -21.50
CA THR A 67 10.87 6.95 -20.66
C THR A 67 12.22 6.23 -20.56
N GLN A 68 12.41 5.49 -19.46
CA GLN A 68 13.53 4.57 -19.25
C GLN A 68 13.00 3.27 -18.65
N GLU A 69 13.50 2.15 -19.14
CA GLU A 69 13.17 0.83 -18.62
C GLU A 69 14.32 0.29 -17.76
N PHE A 70 13.97 -0.37 -16.67
CA PHE A 70 14.89 -1.03 -15.75
C PHE A 70 14.39 -2.45 -15.50
N ALA A 71 15.21 -3.46 -15.77
CA ALA A 71 14.80 -4.85 -15.66
C ALA A 71 15.92 -5.72 -15.09
N LEU A 72 15.67 -6.35 -13.96
CA LEU A 72 16.50 -7.45 -13.45
C LEU A 72 16.19 -8.74 -14.23
N GLU A 73 14.93 -8.94 -14.60
CA GLU A 73 14.42 -10.00 -15.46
C GLU A 73 13.76 -9.38 -16.69
N ALA A 74 14.20 -9.73 -17.88
CA ALA A 74 13.83 -9.03 -19.13
C ALA A 74 12.32 -8.97 -19.41
N HIS A 75 11.54 -9.91 -18.90
CA HIS A 75 10.07 -9.96 -19.06
C HIS A 75 9.32 -9.22 -17.96
N ARG A 76 10.03 -8.70 -16.96
CA ARG A 76 9.49 -8.02 -15.78
C ARG A 76 10.14 -6.63 -15.56
N PRO A 77 10.05 -5.71 -16.51
CA PRO A 77 10.64 -4.39 -16.38
C PRO A 77 9.80 -3.46 -15.51
N SER A 78 10.48 -2.53 -14.85
CA SER A 78 9.87 -1.30 -14.33
C SER A 78 10.09 -0.16 -15.32
N LEU A 79 9.14 0.77 -15.43
CA LEU A 79 9.20 1.94 -16.31
C LEU A 79 9.29 3.21 -15.49
N VAL A 80 10.26 4.06 -15.83
CA VAL A 80 10.37 5.42 -15.29
C VAL A 80 10.08 6.44 -16.38
N ALA A 81 9.13 7.33 -16.14
CA ALA A 81 8.89 8.51 -16.98
C ALA A 81 9.12 9.79 -16.16
N ARG A 82 9.67 10.84 -16.76
CA ARG A 82 10.02 12.06 -16.04
C ARG A 82 9.63 13.32 -16.81
N LEU A 83 8.84 14.17 -16.17
CA LEU A 83 8.63 15.56 -16.59
C LEU A 83 9.54 16.48 -15.79
N LYS A 84 10.34 17.26 -16.50
CA LYS A 84 11.29 18.19 -15.92
C LYS A 84 10.62 19.44 -15.39
N GLY A 85 10.94 19.80 -14.14
CA GLY A 85 10.65 21.09 -13.55
C GLY A 85 11.84 22.06 -13.69
N ASN A 86 11.70 23.25 -13.07
CA ASN A 86 12.78 24.25 -13.04
C ASN A 86 13.90 23.92 -12.05
N GLY A 87 13.76 22.83 -11.28
CA GLY A 87 14.78 22.34 -10.34
C GLY A 87 14.91 23.13 -9.04
N THR A 88 13.99 24.05 -8.73
CA THR A 88 14.01 24.83 -7.47
C THR A 88 13.64 23.99 -6.26
N ARG A 89 13.00 22.83 -6.48
CA ARG A 89 12.54 21.90 -5.44
C ARG A 89 12.91 20.46 -5.82
N ARG A 90 13.06 19.58 -4.80
CA ARG A 90 13.33 18.16 -5.02
C ARG A 90 12.12 17.48 -5.68
N PRO A 91 12.33 16.41 -6.47
CA PRO A 91 11.28 15.73 -7.24
C PRO A 91 10.09 15.22 -6.40
N LEU A 92 8.97 15.02 -7.09
CA LEU A 92 7.81 14.24 -6.63
C LEU A 92 7.76 12.94 -7.43
N LEU A 93 7.65 11.80 -6.74
CA LEU A 93 7.48 10.48 -7.32
C LEU A 93 6.00 10.07 -7.26
N LEU A 94 5.48 9.59 -8.36
CA LEU A 94 4.21 8.87 -8.47
C LEU A 94 4.56 7.41 -8.71
N MET A 95 4.24 6.52 -7.78
CA MET A 95 4.62 5.11 -7.84
C MET A 95 3.38 4.23 -7.84
N ALA A 96 3.33 3.27 -8.74
CA ALA A 96 2.26 2.27 -8.80
C ALA A 96 2.82 0.97 -9.40
N HIS A 97 2.33 -0.18 -8.92
CA HIS A 97 2.77 -1.47 -9.43
C HIS A 97 1.89 -1.99 -10.57
N THR A 98 2.49 -2.74 -11.48
CA THR A 98 1.82 -3.25 -12.68
C THR A 98 1.46 -4.72 -12.61
N ASP A 99 2.09 -5.48 -11.71
CA ASP A 99 1.73 -6.86 -11.43
C ASP A 99 0.45 -6.99 -10.60
N THR A 100 -0.05 -8.19 -10.49
CA THR A 100 -1.24 -8.53 -9.70
C THR A 100 -1.07 -9.91 -9.10
N VAL A 101 -1.77 -10.21 -8.00
CA VAL A 101 -1.85 -11.58 -7.49
C VAL A 101 -2.56 -12.51 -8.46
N ASN A 102 -2.33 -13.82 -8.30
CA ASN A 102 -2.94 -14.88 -9.09
C ASN A 102 -4.47 -14.87 -9.02
N VAL A 103 -5.07 -15.47 -10.04
CA VAL A 103 -6.51 -15.65 -10.15
C VAL A 103 -6.86 -17.14 -10.31
N TYR A 104 -8.08 -17.49 -9.92
CA TYR A 104 -8.75 -18.75 -10.21
C TYR A 104 -9.96 -18.42 -11.10
N PRO A 105 -9.81 -18.40 -12.44
CA PRO A 105 -10.84 -17.88 -13.37
C PRO A 105 -12.22 -18.47 -13.17
N GLU A 106 -12.29 -19.74 -12.75
CA GLU A 106 -13.55 -20.46 -12.47
C GLU A 106 -14.36 -19.91 -11.29
N ARG A 107 -13.75 -19.05 -10.46
CA ARG A 107 -14.41 -18.41 -9.32
C ARG A 107 -14.93 -17.00 -9.63
N TRP A 108 -14.62 -16.47 -10.83
CA TRP A 108 -14.98 -15.12 -11.21
C TRP A 108 -16.32 -15.09 -11.96
N THR A 109 -17.18 -14.12 -11.61
CA THR A 109 -18.44 -13.86 -12.31
C THR A 109 -18.19 -13.37 -13.74
N PHE A 110 -17.20 -12.47 -13.91
CA PHE A 110 -16.70 -12.03 -15.21
C PHE A 110 -15.25 -12.50 -15.36
N PRO A 111 -14.75 -12.79 -16.58
CA PRO A 111 -13.35 -13.16 -16.74
C PRO A 111 -12.42 -12.11 -16.12
N PRO A 112 -11.44 -12.51 -15.29
CA PRO A 112 -10.66 -11.58 -14.44
C PRO A 112 -9.88 -10.51 -15.20
N PHE A 113 -9.57 -10.73 -16.46
CA PHE A 113 -8.87 -9.76 -17.33
C PHE A 113 -9.74 -9.26 -18.48
N SER A 114 -11.06 -9.25 -18.32
CA SER A 114 -11.99 -8.74 -19.35
C SER A 114 -12.21 -7.23 -19.25
N ALA A 115 -11.97 -6.62 -18.09
CA ALA A 115 -12.36 -5.25 -17.79
C ALA A 115 -13.84 -4.98 -18.09
N THR A 116 -14.71 -5.93 -17.73
CA THR A 116 -16.14 -5.84 -18.00
C THR A 116 -16.76 -4.70 -17.22
N ILE A 117 -17.59 -3.91 -17.90
CA ILE A 117 -18.41 -2.87 -17.25
C ILE A 117 -19.80 -3.45 -17.00
N ASP A 118 -20.23 -3.43 -15.74
CA ASP A 118 -21.59 -3.76 -15.33
C ASP A 118 -22.02 -2.93 -14.14
N GLY A 119 -23.28 -2.46 -14.13
CA GLY A 119 -23.84 -1.68 -13.03
C GLY A 119 -23.04 -0.41 -12.64
N GLY A 120 -22.26 0.16 -13.57
CA GLY A 120 -21.37 1.33 -13.31
C GLY A 120 -20.02 0.99 -12.70
N TYR A 121 -19.70 -0.30 -12.55
CA TYR A 121 -18.39 -0.79 -12.10
C TYR A 121 -17.57 -1.35 -13.26
N VAL A 122 -16.24 -1.26 -13.15
CA VAL A 122 -15.30 -2.07 -13.93
C VAL A 122 -14.89 -3.26 -13.07
N TYR A 123 -15.07 -4.47 -13.61
CA TYR A 123 -14.70 -5.72 -12.95
C TYR A 123 -13.42 -6.28 -13.52
N GLY A 124 -12.54 -6.77 -12.64
CA GLY A 124 -11.34 -7.48 -13.03
C GLY A 124 -10.23 -7.39 -11.97
N ARG A 125 -9.23 -8.27 -12.07
CA ARG A 125 -8.06 -8.29 -11.21
C ARG A 125 -7.20 -7.04 -11.45
N GLY A 126 -6.76 -6.39 -10.36
CA GLY A 126 -6.03 -5.13 -10.39
C GLY A 126 -6.96 -3.90 -10.46
N ALA A 127 -8.27 -4.06 -10.23
CA ALA A 127 -9.22 -2.94 -10.30
C ALA A 127 -9.01 -1.93 -9.18
N VAL A 128 -8.49 -2.35 -8.02
CA VAL A 128 -8.17 -1.52 -6.86
C VAL A 128 -6.81 -1.84 -6.25
N ASP A 129 -6.01 -2.68 -6.96
CA ASP A 129 -4.69 -3.13 -6.52
C ASP A 129 -3.86 -3.62 -7.74
N ASP A 130 -3.14 -2.76 -8.48
CA ASP A 130 -2.94 -1.31 -8.30
C ASP A 130 -3.07 -0.57 -9.65
N LYS A 131 -3.78 -1.18 -10.65
CA LYS A 131 -3.90 -0.62 -12.01
C LYS A 131 -4.74 0.67 -12.08
N ASP A 132 -5.55 0.96 -11.07
CA ASP A 132 -6.23 2.24 -10.89
C ASP A 132 -5.23 3.37 -10.60
N ASN A 133 -4.23 3.15 -9.74
CA ASN A 133 -3.13 4.08 -9.51
C ASN A 133 -2.21 4.21 -10.73
N VAL A 134 -1.95 3.09 -11.44
CA VAL A 134 -1.16 3.14 -12.70
C VAL A 134 -1.86 4.03 -13.72
N ALA A 135 -3.15 3.80 -13.97
CA ALA A 135 -3.94 4.59 -14.95
C ALA A 135 -4.06 6.06 -14.52
N THR A 136 -4.27 6.30 -13.22
CA THR A 136 -4.38 7.66 -12.66
C THR A 136 -3.06 8.41 -12.78
N SER A 137 -1.93 7.79 -12.43
CA SER A 137 -0.60 8.38 -12.54
C SER A 137 -0.23 8.67 -14.00
N LEU A 138 -0.51 7.73 -14.91
CA LEU A 138 -0.37 7.94 -16.35
C LEU A 138 -1.14 9.19 -16.80
N MET A 139 -2.43 9.27 -16.47
CA MET A 139 -3.27 10.39 -16.90
C MET A 139 -2.80 11.72 -16.35
N VAL A 140 -2.34 11.78 -15.10
CA VAL A 140 -1.74 12.98 -14.51
C VAL A 140 -0.50 13.41 -15.28
N MET A 141 0.40 12.50 -15.65
CA MET A 141 1.57 12.81 -16.49
C MET A 141 1.16 13.37 -17.85
N LEU A 142 0.15 12.79 -18.50
CA LEU A 142 -0.36 13.27 -19.78
C LEU A 142 -0.95 14.70 -19.67
N LEU A 143 -1.76 14.94 -18.63
CA LEU A 143 -2.37 16.25 -18.40
C LEU A 143 -1.33 17.33 -18.08
N LEU A 144 -0.34 17.05 -17.24
CA LEU A 144 0.76 17.98 -16.95
C LEU A 144 1.48 18.40 -18.23
N LYS A 145 1.76 17.43 -19.12
CA LYS A 145 2.43 17.68 -20.40
C LYS A 145 1.57 18.49 -21.36
N ARG A 146 0.33 18.06 -21.61
CA ARG A 146 -0.60 18.68 -22.57
C ARG A 146 -0.99 20.11 -22.20
N LEU A 147 -1.16 20.35 -20.91
CA LEU A 147 -1.52 21.67 -20.39
C LEU A 147 -0.31 22.58 -20.20
N ASN A 148 0.90 22.08 -20.42
CA ASN A 148 2.14 22.83 -20.25
C ASN A 148 2.26 23.43 -18.85
N VAL A 149 1.93 22.64 -17.81
CA VAL A 149 1.95 23.11 -16.41
C VAL A 149 3.38 23.48 -16.04
N PRO A 150 3.68 24.72 -15.61
CA PRO A 150 5.00 25.06 -15.11
C PRO A 150 5.27 24.27 -13.84
N LEU A 151 6.41 23.59 -13.77
CA LEU A 151 6.76 22.73 -12.63
C LEU A 151 7.98 23.30 -11.88
N ASP A 152 7.90 23.40 -10.55
CA ASP A 152 9.02 23.78 -9.67
C ASP A 152 9.91 22.59 -9.33
N ARG A 153 9.39 21.39 -9.47
CA ARG A 153 10.06 20.11 -9.26
C ARG A 153 9.83 19.14 -10.39
N ASP A 154 10.75 18.24 -10.62
CA ASP A 154 10.49 17.11 -11.53
C ASP A 154 9.31 16.29 -11.00
N VAL A 155 8.44 15.83 -11.89
CA VAL A 155 7.44 14.80 -11.59
C VAL A 155 7.90 13.51 -12.26
N ILE A 156 8.09 12.47 -11.45
CA ILE A 156 8.55 11.16 -11.88
C ILE A 156 7.40 10.18 -11.75
N PHE A 157 7.13 9.38 -12.76
CA PHE A 157 6.23 8.24 -12.68
C PHE A 157 7.05 6.95 -12.73
N LEU A 158 6.93 6.13 -11.71
CA LEU A 158 7.45 4.76 -11.66
C LEU A 158 6.27 3.80 -11.75
N ALA A 159 6.17 3.11 -12.89
CA ALA A 159 5.33 1.92 -13.02
C ALA A 159 6.23 0.71 -12.73
N GLU A 160 6.12 0.16 -11.54
CA GLU A 160 7.01 -0.88 -11.06
C GLU A 160 6.45 -2.30 -11.27
N SER A 161 7.33 -3.28 -11.16
CA SER A 161 7.02 -4.70 -11.26
C SER A 161 7.33 -5.41 -9.95
N GLY A 162 6.60 -6.51 -9.65
CA GLY A 162 6.95 -7.47 -8.61
C GLY A 162 6.61 -7.07 -7.18
N GLU A 163 5.70 -6.11 -6.96
CA GLU A 163 5.23 -5.77 -5.61
C GLU A 163 4.57 -6.97 -4.94
N GLU A 164 3.68 -7.64 -5.65
CA GLU A 164 2.86 -8.75 -5.17
C GLU A 164 3.62 -10.07 -4.99
N GLY A 165 4.70 -10.26 -5.73
CA GLY A 165 5.43 -11.52 -5.73
C GLY A 165 6.85 -11.43 -5.20
N SER A 166 7.68 -10.54 -5.75
CA SER A 166 9.08 -10.41 -5.38
C SER A 166 9.60 -8.99 -5.57
N THR A 167 9.64 -8.23 -4.51
CA THR A 167 10.20 -6.87 -4.47
C THR A 167 11.64 -6.79 -4.96
N ARG A 168 12.38 -7.92 -4.94
CA ARG A 168 13.75 -8.01 -5.43
C ARG A 168 13.88 -7.61 -6.91
N ILE A 169 12.87 -7.88 -7.73
CA ILE A 169 12.90 -7.56 -9.16
C ILE A 169 12.36 -6.16 -9.49
N GLY A 170 11.56 -5.57 -8.60
CA GLY A 170 10.99 -4.23 -8.69
C GLY A 170 11.71 -3.23 -7.82
N ILE A 171 11.04 -2.80 -6.73
CA ILE A 171 11.50 -1.67 -5.92
C ILE A 171 12.88 -1.87 -5.29
N GLN A 172 13.20 -3.09 -4.82
CA GLN A 172 14.50 -3.34 -4.22
C GLN A 172 15.62 -3.16 -5.27
N PHE A 173 15.44 -3.69 -6.49
CA PHE A 173 16.38 -3.48 -7.60
C PHE A 173 16.51 -1.99 -7.95
N MET A 174 15.39 -1.26 -8.01
CA MET A 174 15.40 0.18 -8.28
C MET A 174 16.14 0.96 -7.20
N VAL A 175 15.91 0.66 -5.92
CA VAL A 175 16.55 1.34 -4.78
C VAL A 175 18.04 1.00 -4.66
N ASP A 176 18.42 -0.25 -4.91
CA ASP A 176 19.81 -0.70 -4.75
C ASP A 176 20.71 -0.28 -5.92
N GLN A 177 20.19 -0.22 -7.14
CA GLN A 177 21.01 0.00 -8.35
C GLN A 177 20.64 1.25 -9.15
N HIS A 178 19.42 1.76 -9.02
CA HIS A 178 18.88 2.84 -9.86
C HIS A 178 18.19 3.95 -9.07
N LEU A 179 18.52 4.13 -7.77
CA LEU A 179 17.88 5.11 -6.91
C LEU A 179 17.85 6.52 -7.51
N SER A 180 18.92 6.94 -8.18
CA SER A 180 19.01 8.27 -8.83
C SER A 180 17.92 8.52 -9.88
N SER A 181 17.33 7.47 -10.45
CA SER A 181 16.25 7.58 -11.43
C SER A 181 14.89 7.84 -10.78
N ILE A 182 14.73 7.51 -9.49
CA ILE A 182 13.48 7.63 -8.74
C ILE A 182 13.61 8.47 -7.46
N GLU A 183 14.81 8.99 -7.15
CA GLU A 183 15.02 9.79 -5.95
C GLU A 183 14.13 11.03 -5.94
N ALA A 184 13.41 11.21 -4.83
CA ALA A 184 12.43 12.26 -4.68
C ALA A 184 12.41 12.80 -3.23
N GLU A 185 11.71 13.91 -3.01
CA GLU A 185 11.38 14.39 -1.67
C GLU A 185 10.15 13.67 -1.13
N TYR A 186 9.16 13.52 -2.01
CA TYR A 186 7.88 12.93 -1.71
C TYR A 186 7.54 11.83 -2.70
N CYS A 187 6.78 10.83 -2.23
CA CYS A 187 6.19 9.79 -3.05
C CYS A 187 4.69 9.70 -2.76
N LEU A 188 3.88 9.61 -3.82
CA LEU A 188 2.49 9.19 -3.77
C LEU A 188 2.41 7.77 -4.33
N ALA A 189 1.76 6.87 -3.61
CA ALA A 189 1.62 5.47 -3.99
C ALA A 189 0.31 4.88 -3.46
N GLU A 190 0.15 3.57 -3.60
CA GLU A 190 -0.97 2.78 -3.07
C GLU A 190 -1.05 2.77 -1.53
N GLY A 191 -2.03 2.04 -0.98
CA GLY A 191 -2.14 1.72 0.46
C GLY A 191 -3.07 2.64 1.25
N GLY A 192 -3.55 3.73 0.65
CA GLY A 192 -4.64 4.56 1.18
C GLY A 192 -5.94 4.37 0.40
N ASN A 193 -7.04 4.88 0.94
CA ASN A 193 -8.32 4.90 0.24
C ASN A 193 -9.28 5.89 0.89
N VAL A 194 -10.37 6.22 0.21
CA VAL A 194 -11.51 6.90 0.83
C VAL A 194 -12.53 5.85 1.23
N THR A 195 -12.84 5.75 2.51
CA THR A 195 -13.86 4.85 3.05
C THR A 195 -15.24 5.39 2.72
N ARG A 196 -16.05 4.61 1.99
CA ARG A 196 -17.44 4.95 1.65
C ARG A 196 -18.40 3.93 2.26
N SER A 197 -19.55 4.39 2.74
CA SER A 197 -20.63 3.56 3.27
C SER A 197 -21.97 4.13 2.87
N GLY A 198 -22.84 3.28 2.34
CA GLY A 198 -24.14 3.69 1.81
C GLY A 198 -24.02 4.76 0.71
N GLY A 199 -22.98 4.69 -0.11
CA GLY A 199 -22.71 5.65 -1.17
C GLY A 199 -22.13 7.00 -0.72
N VAL A 200 -21.83 7.18 0.58
CA VAL A 200 -21.31 8.44 1.15
C VAL A 200 -19.88 8.24 1.64
N ALA A 201 -18.96 9.11 1.20
CA ALA A 201 -17.61 9.15 1.73
C ALA A 201 -17.62 9.54 3.22
N ARG A 202 -16.94 8.75 4.05
CA ARG A 202 -16.88 8.94 5.51
C ARG A 202 -15.59 9.62 5.93
N PHE A 203 -14.46 9.12 5.48
CA PHE A 203 -13.12 9.66 5.70
C PHE A 203 -12.14 9.08 4.68
N ALA A 204 -11.06 9.79 4.43
CA ALA A 204 -9.91 9.25 3.71
C ALA A 204 -8.88 8.70 4.69
N GLN A 205 -8.28 7.57 4.38
CA GLN A 205 -7.09 7.03 5.03
C GLN A 205 -5.88 7.28 4.13
N VAL A 206 -4.88 7.97 4.66
CA VAL A 206 -3.60 8.19 3.99
C VAL A 206 -2.55 7.36 4.71
N GLN A 207 -1.98 6.39 4.02
CA GLN A 207 -0.93 5.56 4.62
C GLN A 207 0.35 6.39 4.78
N THR A 208 0.76 6.62 6.02
CA THR A 208 2.00 7.31 6.38
C THR A 208 3.03 6.37 7.00
N LEU A 209 2.63 5.16 7.34
CA LEU A 209 3.45 4.15 7.98
C LEU A 209 2.90 2.75 7.67
N GLU A 210 3.71 1.71 7.90
CA GLU A 210 3.31 0.31 7.72
C GLU A 210 4.07 -0.63 8.63
N LYS A 211 3.50 -1.79 8.90
CA LYS A 211 4.16 -2.88 9.63
C LYS A 211 5.12 -3.65 8.73
N ARG A 212 6.07 -4.34 9.36
CA ARG A 212 7.06 -5.16 8.67
C ARG A 212 6.69 -6.64 8.72
N PRO A 213 6.57 -7.34 7.57
CA PRO A 213 6.25 -8.76 7.52
C PRO A 213 7.47 -9.62 7.86
N TYR A 214 7.29 -10.60 8.73
CA TYR A 214 8.26 -11.64 9.04
C TYR A 214 7.54 -12.99 9.13
N ALA A 215 8.29 -14.08 8.96
CA ALA A 215 7.86 -15.40 9.36
C ALA A 215 8.64 -15.83 10.62
N ILE A 216 7.94 -16.31 11.64
CA ILE A 216 8.56 -16.98 12.78
C ILE A 216 8.14 -18.44 12.75
N GLU A 217 9.11 -19.36 12.86
CA GLU A 217 8.85 -20.79 12.93
C GLU A 217 9.02 -21.30 14.35
N LEU A 218 8.04 -22.09 14.80
CA LEU A 218 8.12 -22.93 16.00
C LEU A 218 8.42 -24.35 15.54
N VAL A 219 9.62 -24.85 15.82
CA VAL A 219 10.07 -26.18 15.41
C VAL A 219 10.18 -27.07 16.66
N ALA A 220 9.18 -27.89 16.87
CA ALA A 220 9.15 -28.83 17.98
C ALA A 220 9.81 -30.15 17.59
N ARG A 221 10.62 -30.71 18.49
CA ARG A 221 11.26 -32.02 18.33
C ARG A 221 10.95 -32.94 19.51
N GLY A 222 10.90 -34.23 19.21
CA GLY A 222 10.63 -35.27 20.22
C GLY A 222 10.90 -36.67 19.69
N PRO A 223 10.77 -37.69 20.52
CA PRO A 223 10.97 -39.09 20.09
C PRO A 223 9.89 -39.49 19.08
N ALA A 224 10.31 -40.21 18.05
CA ALA A 224 9.40 -40.91 17.15
C ALA A 224 8.95 -42.25 17.73
N GLY A 225 7.76 -42.73 17.33
CA GLY A 225 7.25 -43.98 17.86
C GLY A 225 6.07 -44.59 17.10
N HIS A 226 5.62 -45.75 17.55
CA HIS A 226 4.42 -46.36 16.98
C HIS A 226 3.16 -45.76 17.63
N GLY A 227 2.21 -45.28 16.81
CA GLY A 227 1.02 -44.57 17.28
C GLY A 227 0.12 -45.34 18.26
N SER A 228 0.22 -46.67 18.29
CA SER A 228 -0.49 -47.50 19.30
C SER A 228 0.13 -47.47 20.69
N ILE A 229 1.31 -46.88 20.83
CA ILE A 229 2.02 -46.73 22.11
C ILE A 229 2.21 -45.22 22.33
N PRO A 230 1.18 -44.52 22.86
CA PRO A 230 1.27 -43.09 23.08
C PRO A 230 2.42 -42.71 24.00
N LEU A 231 3.21 -41.72 23.60
CA LEU A 231 4.25 -41.13 24.43
C LEU A 231 3.66 -40.04 25.31
N GLU A 232 4.21 -39.84 26.51
CA GLU A 232 3.80 -38.74 27.40
C GLU A 232 3.95 -37.38 26.72
N THR A 233 5.03 -37.21 25.96
CA THR A 233 5.30 -36.02 25.14
C THR A 233 5.72 -36.42 23.74
N SER A 234 5.43 -35.60 22.77
CA SER A 234 5.83 -35.78 21.37
C SER A 234 6.06 -34.41 20.70
N ALA A 235 6.70 -34.40 19.56
CA ALA A 235 6.87 -33.15 18.79
C ALA A 235 5.54 -32.45 18.57
N VAL A 236 4.46 -33.17 18.27
CA VAL A 236 3.12 -32.60 18.03
C VAL A 236 2.52 -31.99 19.31
N THR A 237 2.69 -32.64 20.47
CA THR A 237 2.16 -32.12 21.76
C THR A 237 2.91 -30.88 22.20
N HIS A 238 4.24 -30.83 22.07
CA HIS A 238 5.05 -29.64 22.30
C HIS A 238 4.64 -28.49 21.40
N LEU A 239 4.49 -28.75 20.08
CA LEU A 239 4.06 -27.72 19.12
C LEU A 239 2.67 -27.16 19.45
N ALA A 240 1.70 -28.02 19.76
CA ALA A 240 0.34 -27.60 20.09
C ALA A 240 0.31 -26.69 21.32
N GLN A 241 1.11 -26.99 22.36
CA GLN A 241 1.24 -26.12 23.54
C GLN A 241 1.91 -24.81 23.22
N ALA A 242 2.97 -24.80 22.40
CA ALA A 242 3.66 -23.59 21.96
C ALA A 242 2.73 -22.66 21.16
N VAL A 243 1.99 -23.22 20.19
CA VAL A 243 0.99 -22.46 19.41
C VAL A 243 -0.09 -21.89 20.32
N ALA A 244 -0.61 -22.68 21.28
CA ALA A 244 -1.62 -22.21 22.22
C ALA A 244 -1.07 -21.11 23.15
N ALA A 245 0.19 -21.18 23.56
CA ALA A 245 0.82 -20.13 24.37
C ALA A 245 0.96 -18.83 23.59
N VAL A 246 1.49 -18.88 22.36
CA VAL A 246 1.68 -17.70 21.49
C VAL A 246 0.34 -17.04 21.12
N THR A 247 -0.70 -17.82 20.83
CA THR A 247 -2.02 -17.27 20.48
C THR A 247 -2.77 -16.63 21.65
N LYS A 248 -2.46 -17.03 22.88
CA LYS A 248 -2.99 -16.39 24.09
C LYS A 248 -2.22 -15.13 24.48
N TRP A 249 -0.95 -15.07 24.12
CA TRP A 249 -0.13 -13.91 24.43
C TRP A 249 -0.56 -12.70 23.61
N GLN A 250 -0.56 -11.54 24.26
CA GLN A 250 -0.83 -10.27 23.63
C GLN A 250 0.42 -9.40 23.77
N PRO A 251 1.16 -9.14 22.66
CA PRO A 251 2.25 -8.17 22.70
C PRO A 251 1.79 -6.81 23.22
N GLU A 252 2.72 -6.03 23.74
CA GLU A 252 2.46 -4.72 24.32
C GLU A 252 1.81 -3.77 23.32
N ILE A 253 0.84 -2.98 23.79
CA ILE A 253 0.23 -1.90 23.03
C ILE A 253 1.20 -0.73 22.98
N ARG A 254 1.50 -0.27 21.77
CA ARG A 254 2.34 0.91 21.55
C ARG A 254 1.74 1.78 20.45
N LEU A 255 1.62 3.07 20.75
CA LEU A 255 1.20 4.08 19.78
C LEU A 255 2.43 4.81 19.24
N ASN A 256 2.39 5.11 17.94
CA ASN A 256 3.29 6.05 17.26
C ASN A 256 2.51 7.32 16.89
N GLU A 257 3.15 8.28 16.21
CA GLU A 257 2.52 9.54 15.82
C GLU A 257 1.32 9.28 14.89
N THR A 258 1.48 8.42 13.87
CA THR A 258 0.41 8.04 12.93
C THR A 258 -0.79 7.44 13.65
N THR A 259 -0.59 6.41 14.48
CA THR A 259 -1.70 5.71 15.14
C THR A 259 -2.36 6.60 16.20
N SER A 260 -1.60 7.42 16.91
CA SER A 260 -2.14 8.42 17.84
C SER A 260 -3.03 9.44 17.12
N ALA A 261 -2.56 9.99 16.00
CA ALA A 261 -3.33 10.92 15.18
C ALA A 261 -4.55 10.25 14.54
N PHE A 262 -4.42 9.00 14.08
CA PHE A 262 -5.52 8.22 13.54
C PHE A 262 -6.67 8.08 14.53
N PHE A 263 -6.41 7.53 15.72
CA PHE A 263 -7.45 7.31 16.72
C PHE A 263 -8.06 8.61 17.24
N LYS A 264 -7.25 9.66 17.39
CA LYS A 264 -7.73 10.99 17.76
C LYS A 264 -8.72 11.54 16.72
N ARG A 265 -8.33 11.57 15.44
CA ARG A 265 -9.17 12.09 14.35
C ARG A 265 -10.41 11.21 14.12
N LEU A 266 -10.26 9.88 14.24
CA LEU A 266 -11.39 8.95 14.13
C LEU A 266 -12.43 9.20 15.23
N ALA A 267 -11.99 9.46 16.45
CA ALA A 267 -12.88 9.80 17.56
C ALA A 267 -13.65 11.12 17.34
N GLU A 268 -13.08 12.09 16.63
CA GLU A 268 -13.71 13.38 16.34
C GLU A 268 -14.92 13.25 15.38
N ILE A 269 -14.94 12.20 14.57
CA ILE A 269 -15.96 11.96 13.53
C ILE A 269 -16.89 10.79 13.85
N SER A 270 -16.70 10.15 15.00
CA SER A 270 -17.45 8.97 15.41
C SER A 270 -18.59 9.31 16.36
N GLU A 271 -19.60 8.44 16.42
CA GLU A 271 -20.67 8.51 17.41
C GLU A 271 -20.10 8.42 18.84
N PRO A 272 -20.75 9.03 19.83
CA PRO A 272 -20.20 9.24 21.19
C PRO A 272 -19.59 7.98 21.83
N VAL A 273 -20.25 6.83 21.74
CA VAL A 273 -19.78 5.57 22.34
C VAL A 273 -18.52 5.04 21.65
N ALA A 274 -18.47 5.10 20.32
CA ALA A 274 -17.29 4.73 19.55
C ALA A 274 -16.15 5.73 19.78
N ALA A 275 -16.45 7.02 19.79
CA ALA A 275 -15.50 8.08 20.05
C ALA A 275 -14.81 7.94 21.42
N GLU A 276 -15.55 7.58 22.49
CA GLU A 276 -14.94 7.32 23.80
C GLU A 276 -13.99 6.14 23.74
N ARG A 277 -14.33 5.07 23.05
CA ARG A 277 -13.49 3.89 22.87
C ARG A 277 -12.22 4.19 22.10
N TYR A 278 -12.29 4.97 21.02
CA TYR A 278 -11.10 5.39 20.28
C TYR A 278 -10.19 6.31 21.09
N ARG A 279 -10.73 7.21 21.91
CA ARG A 279 -9.93 8.03 22.83
C ARG A 279 -9.25 7.19 23.92
N ALA A 280 -9.89 6.09 24.33
CA ALA A 280 -9.39 5.22 25.39
C ALA A 280 -8.04 4.55 25.06
N VAL A 281 -7.66 4.46 23.78
CA VAL A 281 -6.35 3.87 23.39
C VAL A 281 -5.16 4.67 23.90
N ALA A 282 -5.33 5.96 24.15
CA ALA A 282 -4.31 6.84 24.70
C ALA A 282 -4.32 6.94 26.24
N ASP A 283 -5.29 6.28 26.90
CA ASP A 283 -5.46 6.28 28.35
C ASP A 283 -5.01 4.94 28.95
N PRO A 284 -3.89 4.88 29.69
CA PRO A 284 -3.40 3.61 30.27
C PRO A 284 -4.41 2.90 31.18
N ALA A 285 -5.35 3.64 31.79
CA ALA A 285 -6.38 3.04 32.66
C ALA A 285 -7.55 2.40 31.86
N LYS A 286 -7.73 2.79 30.61
CA LYS A 286 -8.88 2.39 29.78
C LYS A 286 -8.48 1.53 28.56
N VAL A 287 -7.24 1.57 28.14
CA VAL A 287 -6.78 0.93 26.89
C VAL A 287 -7.04 -0.58 26.88
N ALA A 288 -6.95 -1.27 28.01
CA ALA A 288 -7.19 -2.71 28.09
C ALA A 288 -8.64 -3.09 27.70
N ALA A 289 -9.64 -2.32 28.17
CA ALA A 289 -11.04 -2.55 27.82
C ALA A 289 -11.33 -2.19 26.33
N ALA A 290 -10.71 -1.12 25.82
CA ALA A 290 -10.81 -0.76 24.41
C ALA A 290 -10.22 -1.84 23.52
N ASP A 291 -9.04 -2.36 23.87
CA ASP A 291 -8.36 -3.43 23.15
C ASP A 291 -9.14 -4.74 23.12
N GLU A 292 -9.73 -5.15 24.26
CA GLU A 292 -10.60 -6.33 24.31
C GLU A 292 -11.77 -6.22 23.33
N TYR A 293 -12.40 -5.04 23.27
CA TYR A 293 -13.45 -4.77 22.29
C TYR A 293 -12.93 -4.85 20.85
N PHE A 294 -11.81 -4.20 20.54
CA PHE A 294 -11.25 -4.19 19.19
C PHE A 294 -10.87 -5.58 18.72
N ARG A 295 -10.22 -6.38 19.55
CA ARG A 295 -9.87 -7.77 19.19
C ARG A 295 -11.10 -8.59 18.79
N ARG A 296 -12.24 -8.29 19.35
CA ARG A 296 -13.47 -9.03 19.12
C ARG A 296 -14.31 -8.49 17.97
N PHE A 297 -14.40 -7.18 17.82
CA PHE A 297 -15.36 -6.53 16.92
C PHE A 297 -14.72 -5.65 15.85
N GLU A 298 -13.51 -5.18 16.08
CA GLU A 298 -12.76 -4.31 15.17
C GLU A 298 -11.29 -4.77 15.09
N PRO A 299 -11.01 -6.01 14.60
CA PRO A 299 -9.67 -6.62 14.70
C PRO A 299 -8.57 -5.82 13.97
N ARG A 300 -8.92 -5.05 12.95
CA ARG A 300 -7.96 -4.13 12.29
C ARG A 300 -7.47 -3.06 13.26
N MET A 301 -8.34 -2.52 14.12
CA MET A 301 -7.96 -1.52 15.14
C MET A 301 -7.01 -2.14 16.17
N ALA A 302 -7.31 -3.34 16.64
CA ALA A 302 -6.40 -4.08 17.54
C ALA A 302 -5.03 -4.35 16.90
N ALA A 303 -5.02 -4.71 15.61
CA ALA A 303 -3.79 -4.99 14.88
C ALA A 303 -2.91 -3.73 14.69
N MET A 304 -3.48 -2.53 14.64
CA MET A 304 -2.71 -1.28 14.56
C MET A 304 -1.99 -0.92 15.86
N LEU A 305 -2.40 -1.51 16.99
CA LEU A 305 -1.88 -1.15 18.32
C LEU A 305 -0.63 -1.92 18.73
N ARG A 306 -0.27 -3.02 18.07
CA ARG A 306 0.80 -3.93 18.49
C ARG A 306 1.38 -4.75 17.35
N THR A 307 2.52 -5.37 17.59
CA THR A 307 3.00 -6.49 16.76
C THR A 307 2.01 -7.65 16.85
N THR A 308 1.71 -8.29 15.73
CA THR A 308 0.74 -9.39 15.65
C THR A 308 1.37 -10.66 15.12
N LEU A 309 0.85 -11.81 15.62
CA LEU A 309 1.25 -13.15 15.18
C LEU A 309 0.00 -13.97 14.82
N ALA A 310 0.05 -14.63 13.68
CA ALA A 310 -1.01 -15.55 13.23
C ALA A 310 -0.41 -16.89 12.82
N PRO A 311 -0.74 -18.01 13.49
CA PRO A 311 -0.23 -19.35 13.15
C PRO A 311 -1.00 -19.88 11.94
N ASN A 312 -0.52 -19.58 10.73
CA ASN A 312 -1.23 -19.88 9.50
C ASN A 312 -0.88 -21.24 8.89
N ILE A 313 0.31 -21.78 9.21
CA ILE A 313 0.75 -23.08 8.70
C ILE A 313 1.15 -23.95 9.89
N VAL A 314 0.61 -25.18 9.93
CA VAL A 314 0.99 -26.20 10.92
C VAL A 314 1.21 -27.51 10.16
N ALA A 315 2.35 -28.13 10.38
CA ALA A 315 2.73 -29.40 9.77
C ALA A 315 3.37 -30.36 10.81
N GLY A 316 3.05 -31.64 10.74
CA GLY A 316 3.65 -32.64 11.59
C GLY A 316 3.06 -34.02 11.33
N GLY A 317 3.93 -35.02 11.12
CA GLY A 317 3.55 -36.37 10.77
C GLY A 317 3.01 -36.55 9.34
N ASN A 318 3.04 -37.78 8.86
CA ASN A 318 2.56 -38.14 7.52
C ASN A 318 1.74 -39.44 7.50
N ARG A 319 1.66 -40.14 8.66
CA ARG A 319 0.91 -41.38 8.83
C ARG A 319 0.25 -41.43 10.20
N ILE A 320 -0.99 -41.89 10.26
CA ILE A 320 -1.76 -41.98 11.51
C ILE A 320 -1.15 -42.89 12.55
N ASN A 321 -0.40 -43.93 12.15
CA ASN A 321 0.19 -44.91 13.04
C ASN A 321 1.65 -44.60 13.41
N VAL A 322 2.17 -43.40 13.12
CA VAL A 322 3.54 -42.97 13.39
C VAL A 322 3.53 -41.66 14.18
N ILE A 323 4.17 -41.67 15.36
CA ILE A 323 4.47 -40.46 16.13
C ILE A 323 5.67 -39.78 15.46
N PRO A 324 5.54 -38.54 14.93
CA PRO A 324 6.64 -37.87 14.25
C PRO A 324 7.68 -37.34 15.25
N SER A 325 8.93 -37.27 14.79
CA SER A 325 10.03 -36.69 15.56
C SER A 325 10.12 -35.15 15.43
N GLU A 326 9.42 -34.56 14.48
CA GLU A 326 9.40 -33.14 14.27
C GLU A 326 7.99 -32.65 13.86
N ALA A 327 7.63 -31.46 14.35
CA ALA A 327 6.44 -30.74 13.94
C ALA A 327 6.74 -29.22 13.89
N ILE A 328 6.17 -28.50 12.93
CA ILE A 328 6.50 -27.11 12.66
C ILE A 328 5.22 -26.28 12.55
N ALA A 329 5.21 -25.10 13.16
CA ALA A 329 4.23 -24.06 12.88
C ALA A 329 4.92 -22.80 12.34
N THR A 330 4.35 -22.19 11.30
CA THR A 330 4.80 -20.91 10.76
C THR A 330 3.80 -19.82 11.12
N LEU A 331 4.30 -18.79 11.78
CA LEU A 331 3.55 -17.63 12.25
C LEU A 331 3.76 -16.48 11.26
N ASP A 332 2.69 -15.97 10.65
CA ASP A 332 2.73 -14.64 10.00
C ASP A 332 2.88 -13.59 11.11
N THR A 333 4.02 -12.94 11.13
CA THR A 333 4.35 -11.91 12.12
C THR A 333 4.37 -10.56 11.44
N ARG A 334 3.56 -9.62 11.96
CA ARG A 334 3.53 -8.23 11.47
C ARG A 334 4.09 -7.33 12.58
N LEU A 335 5.38 -7.04 12.44
CA LEU A 335 6.17 -6.30 13.42
C LEU A 335 5.86 -4.80 13.35
N LEU A 336 5.77 -4.12 14.49
CA LEU A 336 5.72 -2.66 14.51
C LEU A 336 6.99 -2.08 13.86
N PRO A 337 6.91 -0.90 13.21
CA PRO A 337 8.01 -0.37 12.40
C PRO A 337 9.33 -0.16 13.16
N ASP A 338 9.23 0.21 14.43
CA ASP A 338 10.34 0.52 15.34
C ASP A 338 10.82 -0.66 16.19
N GLU A 339 10.18 -1.82 16.07
CA GLU A 339 10.49 -3.00 16.88
C GLU A 339 11.65 -3.82 16.28
N ASP A 340 12.57 -4.28 17.12
CA ASP A 340 13.66 -5.14 16.69
C ASP A 340 13.20 -6.61 16.62
N ILE A 341 13.36 -7.24 15.46
CA ILE A 341 12.91 -8.62 15.24
C ILE A 341 13.66 -9.63 16.11
N THR A 342 14.93 -9.41 16.39
CA THR A 342 15.72 -10.32 17.22
C THR A 342 15.19 -10.31 18.65
N THR A 343 14.96 -9.12 19.18
CA THR A 343 14.34 -8.93 20.50
C THR A 343 12.94 -9.56 20.55
N PHE A 344 12.15 -9.40 19.50
CA PHE A 344 10.80 -9.96 19.45
C PHE A 344 10.82 -11.50 19.41
N VAL A 345 11.74 -12.12 18.69
CA VAL A 345 11.93 -13.59 18.68
C VAL A 345 12.27 -14.11 20.08
N GLU A 346 13.09 -13.36 20.86
CA GLU A 346 13.37 -13.74 22.26
C GLU A 346 12.12 -13.66 23.15
N GLN A 347 11.25 -12.68 22.92
CA GLN A 347 9.97 -12.59 23.63
C GLN A 347 9.08 -13.80 23.30
N VAL A 348 8.99 -14.17 22.02
CA VAL A 348 8.24 -15.38 21.59
C VAL A 348 8.83 -16.63 22.25
N ARG A 349 10.16 -16.75 22.31
CA ARG A 349 10.84 -17.88 22.98
C ARG A 349 10.50 -17.95 24.46
N ALA A 350 10.48 -16.79 25.13
CA ALA A 350 10.10 -16.74 26.55
C ALA A 350 8.62 -17.11 26.77
N VAL A 351 7.73 -16.77 25.86
CA VAL A 351 6.30 -17.15 25.91
C VAL A 351 6.10 -18.64 25.67
N VAL A 352 6.83 -19.22 24.71
CA VAL A 352 6.80 -20.65 24.42
C VAL A 352 7.32 -21.45 25.62
N ASN A 353 8.43 -21.03 26.22
CA ASN A 353 9.05 -21.57 27.41
C ASN A 353 9.14 -23.12 27.40
N ASP A 354 9.49 -23.70 26.26
CA ASP A 354 9.64 -25.14 26.08
C ASP A 354 10.97 -25.45 25.38
N PRO A 355 11.94 -26.12 26.03
CA PRO A 355 13.24 -26.45 25.45
C PRO A 355 13.18 -27.40 24.24
N ALA A 356 12.05 -28.11 24.06
CA ALA A 356 11.83 -28.99 22.91
C ALA A 356 11.37 -28.20 21.66
N VAL A 357 11.10 -26.90 21.81
CA VAL A 357 10.62 -26.02 20.73
C VAL A 357 11.68 -24.98 20.42
N GLU A 358 12.29 -25.06 19.25
CA GLU A 358 13.15 -24.03 18.69
C GLU A 358 12.28 -22.92 18.09
N VAL A 359 12.51 -21.67 18.51
CA VAL A 359 11.90 -20.48 17.91
C VAL A 359 12.94 -19.82 17.02
N ARG A 360 12.65 -19.71 15.70
CA ARG A 360 13.58 -19.16 14.73
C ARG A 360 12.86 -18.32 13.66
N LEU A 361 13.63 -17.52 12.91
CA LEU A 361 13.11 -16.85 11.73
C LEU A 361 12.91 -17.84 10.59
N GLY A 362 11.75 -17.81 9.98
CA GLY A 362 11.41 -18.52 8.76
C GLY A 362 11.80 -17.72 7.51
N LYS A 363 11.65 -18.34 6.34
CA LYS A 363 11.90 -17.68 5.05
C LYS A 363 10.69 -16.80 4.69
N ARG A 364 10.95 -15.53 4.48
CA ARG A 364 9.97 -14.57 3.95
C ARG A 364 10.72 -13.36 3.39
N ASP A 365 10.21 -12.80 2.31
CA ASP A 365 10.63 -11.48 1.86
C ASP A 365 10.17 -10.45 2.89
N THR A 366 11.14 -9.74 3.45
CA THR A 366 10.91 -8.72 4.48
C THR A 366 11.01 -7.34 3.87
N ARG A 367 10.28 -6.38 4.46
CA ARG A 367 10.43 -4.97 4.11
C ARG A 367 11.36 -4.28 5.12
N PRO A 368 12.20 -3.31 4.69
CA PRO A 368 13.02 -2.54 5.62
C PRO A 368 12.15 -1.74 6.59
N GLY A 369 12.70 -1.40 7.76
CA GLY A 369 12.08 -0.42 8.64
C GLY A 369 12.18 0.97 8.03
N GLY A 370 11.08 1.69 7.98
CA GLY A 370 11.01 3.04 7.42
C GLY A 370 10.69 4.09 8.47
N VAL A 371 11.03 5.33 8.14
CA VAL A 371 10.63 6.49 8.93
C VAL A 371 9.19 6.85 8.60
N GLU A 372 8.43 7.20 9.62
CA GLU A 372 7.06 7.69 9.50
C GLU A 372 7.00 8.95 8.62
N ALA A 373 6.09 8.99 7.66
CA ALA A 373 5.89 10.18 6.83
C ALA A 373 5.17 11.28 7.62
N ARG A 374 5.64 12.51 7.49
CA ARG A 374 5.18 13.64 8.29
C ARG A 374 3.76 14.07 7.94
N ILE A 375 2.88 14.13 8.91
CA ILE A 375 1.48 14.58 8.74
C ILE A 375 1.33 16.12 8.69
N ASP A 376 2.39 16.87 8.97
CA ASP A 376 2.43 18.33 8.82
C ASP A 376 3.09 18.81 7.50
N SER A 377 3.47 17.87 6.61
CA SER A 377 4.08 18.16 5.32
C SER A 377 3.14 18.89 4.36
N GLU A 378 3.70 19.55 3.34
CA GLU A 378 2.89 20.18 2.30
C GLU A 378 2.07 19.16 1.49
N VAL A 379 2.61 17.95 1.27
CA VAL A 379 1.91 16.89 0.54
C VAL A 379 0.72 16.39 1.34
N PHE A 380 0.89 16.10 2.63
CA PHE A 380 -0.24 15.66 3.47
C PHE A 380 -1.34 16.73 3.52
N LYS A 381 -0.98 18.02 3.64
CA LYS A 381 -1.93 19.14 3.59
C LYS A 381 -2.63 19.28 2.23
N ALA A 382 -1.89 19.03 1.13
CA ALA A 382 -2.49 19.01 -0.21
C ALA A 382 -3.51 17.86 -0.34
N ILE A 383 -3.18 16.67 0.17
CA ILE A 383 -4.10 15.53 0.20
C ILE A 383 -5.34 15.86 1.05
N GLU A 384 -5.18 16.44 2.25
CA GLU A 384 -6.31 16.88 3.09
C GLU A 384 -7.22 17.87 2.35
N SER A 385 -6.63 18.85 1.67
CA SER A 385 -7.38 19.86 0.91
C SER A 385 -8.14 19.24 -0.25
N ALA A 386 -7.48 18.40 -1.04
CA ALA A 386 -8.09 17.72 -2.18
C ALA A 386 -9.19 16.74 -1.75
N THR A 387 -8.95 15.96 -0.67
CA THR A 387 -9.97 15.08 -0.08
C THR A 387 -11.22 15.85 0.33
N ARG A 388 -11.03 16.98 1.00
CA ARG A 388 -12.15 17.85 1.39
C ARG A 388 -12.91 18.38 0.18
N ALA A 389 -12.20 18.82 -0.87
CA ALA A 389 -12.79 19.37 -2.07
C ALA A 389 -13.61 18.33 -2.85
N HIS A 390 -13.06 17.11 -3.04
CA HIS A 390 -13.68 16.08 -3.89
C HIS A 390 -14.64 15.16 -3.15
N TYR A 391 -14.40 14.89 -1.87
CA TYR A 391 -15.19 13.92 -1.10
C TYR A 391 -15.98 14.53 0.06
N ASN A 392 -15.74 15.81 0.39
CA ASN A 392 -16.28 16.46 1.59
C ASN A 392 -16.04 15.62 2.87
N ALA A 393 -14.89 14.98 2.96
CA ALA A 393 -14.53 14.04 4.01
C ALA A 393 -13.25 14.47 4.73
N PRO A 394 -13.10 14.15 6.03
CA PRO A 394 -11.86 14.33 6.76
C PRO A 394 -10.79 13.32 6.34
N THR A 395 -9.52 13.66 6.60
CA THR A 395 -8.37 12.79 6.31
C THR A 395 -7.74 12.29 7.59
N LEU A 396 -7.51 10.98 7.66
CA LEU A 396 -6.83 10.30 8.77
C LEU A 396 -5.49 9.75 8.29
N PRO A 397 -4.35 10.06 8.94
CA PRO A 397 -3.13 9.32 8.70
C PRO A 397 -3.34 7.88 9.17
N SER A 398 -2.80 6.89 8.49
CA SER A 398 -2.99 5.48 8.86
C SER A 398 -1.69 4.67 8.78
N MET A 399 -1.58 3.68 9.66
CA MET A 399 -0.54 2.65 9.59
C MET A 399 -1.15 1.40 8.98
N SER A 400 -0.62 0.98 7.81
CA SER A 400 -1.01 -0.30 7.23
C SER A 400 -0.56 -1.47 8.11
N THR A 401 -1.44 -2.44 8.30
CA THR A 401 -1.09 -3.74 8.91
C THR A 401 -0.45 -4.69 7.90
N GLY A 402 -0.57 -4.38 6.60
CA GLY A 402 0.16 -4.99 5.49
C GLY A 402 1.53 -4.36 5.30
N ALA A 403 2.08 -4.51 4.10
CA ALA A 403 3.34 -3.91 3.69
C ALA A 403 3.22 -3.52 2.22
N THR A 404 3.92 -2.45 1.83
CA THR A 404 3.99 -1.94 0.47
C THR A 404 5.43 -1.65 0.10
N ASP A 405 5.68 -1.37 -1.15
CA ASP A 405 7.02 -1.02 -1.64
C ASP A 405 7.48 0.37 -1.18
N MET A 406 6.58 1.19 -0.63
CA MET A 406 6.95 2.45 0.03
C MET A 406 7.95 2.27 1.18
N ALA A 407 8.02 1.09 1.83
CA ALA A 407 8.98 0.81 2.90
C ALA A 407 10.42 1.03 2.43
N TYR A 408 10.76 0.59 1.21
CA TYR A 408 12.11 0.76 0.65
C TYR A 408 12.47 2.22 0.43
N LEU A 409 11.53 3.03 -0.03
CA LEU A 409 11.72 4.45 -0.26
C LEU A 409 11.81 5.23 1.07
N ARG A 410 10.95 4.89 2.05
CA ARG A 410 11.02 5.46 3.41
C ARG A 410 12.35 5.16 4.09
N ALA A 411 12.92 3.99 3.89
CA ALA A 411 14.26 3.63 4.39
C ALA A 411 15.37 4.50 3.78
N LYS A 412 15.14 5.14 2.63
CA LYS A 412 16.04 6.13 2.00
C LYS A 412 15.68 7.57 2.36
N GLY A 413 14.72 7.79 3.24
CA GLY A 413 14.31 9.13 3.70
C GLY A 413 13.33 9.85 2.78
N ILE A 414 12.72 9.16 1.82
CA ILE A 414 11.66 9.69 0.98
C ILE A 414 10.35 9.66 1.77
N GLN A 415 9.62 10.78 1.80
CA GLN A 415 8.33 10.89 2.50
C GLN A 415 7.22 10.30 1.62
N CYS A 416 6.75 9.09 1.95
CA CYS A 416 5.78 8.36 1.12
C CYS A 416 4.38 8.38 1.72
N TYR A 417 3.38 8.70 0.90
CA TYR A 417 1.97 8.78 1.26
C TYR A 417 1.15 7.85 0.37
N GLY A 418 0.49 6.88 0.99
CA GLY A 418 -0.41 5.99 0.28
C GLY A 418 -1.79 6.61 0.16
N ILE A 419 -2.30 6.70 -1.05
CA ILE A 419 -3.64 7.20 -1.38
C ILE A 419 -4.31 6.28 -2.41
N GLY A 420 -5.62 6.36 -2.53
CA GLY A 420 -6.37 5.55 -3.47
C GLY A 420 -7.84 6.00 -3.60
N PRO A 421 -8.61 5.34 -4.45
CA PRO A 421 -9.99 5.68 -4.73
C PRO A 421 -10.92 5.45 -3.53
N ALA A 422 -12.16 5.87 -3.69
CA ALA A 422 -13.20 5.56 -2.71
C ALA A 422 -13.71 4.12 -2.90
N LEU A 423 -13.70 3.37 -1.79
CA LEU A 423 -14.13 1.98 -1.73
C LEU A 423 -15.31 1.82 -0.76
N ASP A 424 -16.31 1.04 -1.17
CA ASP A 424 -17.46 0.72 -0.34
C ASP A 424 -17.09 -0.34 0.70
N ILE A 425 -17.33 -0.05 1.99
CA ILE A 425 -17.10 -1.03 3.06
C ILE A 425 -18.00 -2.26 2.93
N GLU A 426 -19.10 -2.14 2.22
CA GLU A 426 -20.05 -3.21 1.93
C GLU A 426 -19.52 -4.21 0.87
N ASP A 427 -18.48 -3.86 0.14
CA ASP A 427 -17.91 -4.72 -0.91
C ASP A 427 -17.06 -5.86 -0.32
N GLY A 428 -16.28 -5.62 0.72
CA GLY A 428 -15.47 -6.65 1.38
C GLY A 428 -16.29 -7.87 1.82
N PRO A 429 -17.36 -7.72 2.62
CA PRO A 429 -18.23 -8.84 3.01
C PRO A 429 -18.93 -9.55 1.85
N LYS A 430 -19.06 -8.90 0.68
CA LYS A 430 -19.62 -9.51 -0.54
C LYS A 430 -18.56 -10.22 -1.39
N GLY A 431 -17.30 -10.22 -0.96
CA GLY A 431 -16.19 -10.83 -1.68
C GLY A 431 -15.61 -9.98 -2.79
N PHE A 432 -15.86 -8.66 -2.79
CA PHE A 432 -15.18 -7.71 -3.69
C PHE A 432 -14.05 -7.01 -2.95
N GLY A 433 -12.91 -6.83 -3.59
CA GLY A 433 -11.75 -6.11 -3.05
C GLY A 433 -10.43 -6.72 -3.49
N ALA A 434 -9.33 -6.06 -3.11
CA ALA A 434 -7.97 -6.54 -3.36
C ALA A 434 -7.79 -7.99 -2.90
N HIS A 435 -7.08 -8.81 -3.68
CA HIS A 435 -6.74 -10.22 -3.44
C HIS A 435 -7.95 -11.18 -3.33
N SER A 436 -9.18 -10.71 -3.52
CA SER A 436 -10.36 -11.59 -3.51
C SER A 436 -10.61 -12.23 -4.88
N ASP A 437 -11.56 -13.20 -4.94
CA ASP A 437 -11.98 -13.84 -6.19
C ASP A 437 -12.96 -12.95 -7.00
N GLN A 438 -13.24 -11.73 -6.54
CA GLN A 438 -14.03 -10.72 -7.23
C GLN A 438 -13.45 -9.35 -6.90
N GLU A 439 -13.06 -8.58 -7.90
CA GLU A 439 -12.51 -7.25 -7.71
C GLU A 439 -13.21 -6.26 -8.64
N ARG A 440 -13.51 -5.07 -8.16
CA ARG A 440 -14.20 -4.05 -8.94
C ARG A 440 -13.97 -2.65 -8.40
N ILE A 441 -14.07 -1.67 -9.30
CA ILE A 441 -14.08 -0.24 -8.94
C ILE A 441 -15.28 0.45 -9.57
N LEU A 442 -15.91 1.37 -8.84
CA LEU A 442 -16.96 2.22 -9.39
C LEU A 442 -16.32 3.27 -10.31
N ILE A 443 -16.79 3.37 -11.55
CA ILE A 443 -16.24 4.27 -12.57
C ILE A 443 -16.21 5.73 -12.08
N SER A 444 -17.27 6.18 -11.42
CA SER A 444 -17.31 7.53 -10.88
C SER A 444 -16.26 7.78 -9.78
N GLU A 445 -15.85 6.75 -9.06
CA GLU A 445 -14.82 6.88 -8.02
C GLU A 445 -13.40 6.83 -8.61
N LEU A 446 -13.17 6.06 -9.68
CA LEU A 446 -11.94 6.15 -10.47
C LEU A 446 -11.74 7.58 -11.02
N HIS A 447 -12.79 8.16 -11.61
CA HIS A 447 -12.76 9.51 -12.14
C HIS A 447 -12.52 10.56 -11.02
N ARG A 448 -13.21 10.42 -9.89
CA ARG A 448 -13.06 11.32 -8.74
C ARG A 448 -11.67 11.24 -8.14
N PHE A 449 -11.12 10.04 -8.04
CA PHE A 449 -9.76 9.81 -7.56
C PHE A 449 -8.73 10.46 -8.50
N MET A 450 -8.87 10.31 -9.81
CA MET A 450 -7.99 10.96 -10.79
C MET A 450 -8.01 12.49 -10.65
N ARG A 451 -9.19 13.12 -10.45
CA ARG A 451 -9.28 14.56 -10.21
C ARG A 451 -8.62 14.97 -8.89
N MET A 452 -8.86 14.21 -7.82
CA MET A 452 -8.22 14.44 -6.52
C MET A 452 -6.68 14.33 -6.63
N TYR A 453 -6.21 13.30 -7.32
CA TYR A 453 -4.78 13.06 -7.52
C TYR A 453 -4.12 14.20 -8.32
N TRP A 454 -4.79 14.66 -9.39
CA TRP A 454 -4.39 15.85 -10.15
C TRP A 454 -4.21 17.06 -9.25
N ASP A 455 -5.21 17.38 -8.42
CA ASP A 455 -5.15 18.56 -7.55
C ASP A 455 -4.02 18.45 -6.52
N VAL A 456 -3.75 17.26 -5.97
CA VAL A 456 -2.61 17.01 -5.08
C VAL A 456 -1.30 17.28 -5.83
N VAL A 457 -1.11 16.68 -7.01
CA VAL A 457 0.14 16.81 -7.77
C VAL A 457 0.39 18.25 -8.20
N VAL A 458 -0.63 18.94 -8.71
CA VAL A 458 -0.50 20.36 -9.11
C VAL A 458 -0.21 21.25 -7.91
N SER A 459 -0.89 21.03 -6.78
CA SER A 459 -0.64 21.80 -5.55
C SER A 459 0.80 21.68 -5.04
N VAL A 460 1.43 20.51 -5.24
CA VAL A 460 2.78 20.19 -4.74
C VAL A 460 3.88 20.50 -5.75
N ALA A 461 3.61 20.32 -7.04
CA ALA A 461 4.64 20.36 -8.07
C ALA A 461 4.60 21.59 -8.97
N ALA A 462 3.43 22.26 -9.13
CA ALA A 462 3.34 23.42 -10.01
C ALA A 462 4.06 24.65 -9.45
N GLY A 463 4.68 25.42 -10.35
CA GLY A 463 5.29 26.70 -10.03
C GLY A 463 4.23 27.74 -9.64
N ARG A 464 4.54 28.53 -8.64
CA ARG A 464 3.69 29.65 -8.17
C ARG A 464 3.99 30.91 -8.94
#